data_ab4fe595ded26040eea7efc768c23fa2
#
_entry.id   ab4fe595ded26040eea7efc768c23fa2
#
_cell.length_a   1.000
_cell.length_b   1.000
_cell.length_c   1.000
_cell.angle_alpha   90.00
_cell.angle_beta   90.00
_cell.angle_gamma   90.00
#
_symmetry.space_group_name_H-M   'P 1'
#
loop_
_entity.id
_entity.type
_entity.pdbx_description
1 polymer ?
#
loop_
_entity_poly.entity_id
_entity_poly.type
_entity_poly.pdbx_seq_one_letter_code
_entity_poly.pdbx_strand_id
1 'polypeptide(L)'
;LDEVIPLIEKKYGAPTVARDRILAGHSSGGFGALRLAMREKGRIGSVVALSPDTDFEVTHKGLSMTSSMRAVRPADVEAYSALGTGGRRPSDGMVGIWMGLSAAYAPVGTEAPGKFLWLYDERGRWRDDVWAKWLEQDPVVMARRDASVFSSDQRIYLDGAERDEFKAQLGARALKEALPRHPAVEFYESPGGHSAYLEERLARGLEWVFGRPVRKISGR
;
A
#
# COMPACT_ATOMS: atom_id res chain seq x y z
N LEU A 1 -6.38 -5.11 14.23
CA LEU A 1 -7.75 -4.56 14.19
C LEU A 1 -8.53 -4.81 15.51
N ASP A 2 -8.25 -5.90 16.22
CA ASP A 2 -9.02 -6.32 17.42
C ASP A 2 -8.83 -5.38 18.63
N GLU A 3 -7.79 -4.58 18.62
CA GLU A 3 -7.52 -3.56 19.65
C GLU A 3 -7.93 -2.17 19.17
N VAL A 4 -7.50 -1.79 17.95
CA VAL A 4 -7.68 -0.42 17.42
C VAL A 4 -9.14 -0.11 17.12
N ILE A 5 -9.87 -1.02 16.46
CA ILE A 5 -11.29 -0.78 16.13
C ILE A 5 -12.12 -0.55 17.39
N PRO A 6 -12.14 -1.44 18.39
CA PRO A 6 -12.92 -1.23 19.61
C PRO A 6 -12.51 0.02 20.39
N LEU A 7 -11.21 0.35 20.39
CA LEU A 7 -10.71 1.56 21.04
C LEU A 7 -11.27 2.83 20.39
N ILE A 8 -11.24 2.91 19.06
CA ILE A 8 -11.72 4.07 18.31
C ILE A 8 -13.24 4.19 18.41
N GLU A 9 -13.96 3.08 18.24
CA GLU A 9 -15.42 3.05 18.36
C GLU A 9 -15.87 3.53 19.74
N LYS A 10 -15.25 3.03 20.81
CA LYS A 10 -15.55 3.46 22.18
C LYS A 10 -15.18 4.92 22.43
N LYS A 11 -14.00 5.35 21.98
CA LYS A 11 -13.48 6.70 22.27
C LYS A 11 -14.28 7.80 21.56
N TYR A 12 -14.73 7.53 20.33
CA TYR A 12 -15.37 8.54 19.49
C TYR A 12 -16.85 8.28 19.24
N GLY A 13 -17.44 7.22 19.83
CA GLY A 13 -18.84 6.84 19.56
C GLY A 13 -19.08 6.49 18.10
N ALA A 14 -18.07 5.93 17.43
CA ALA A 14 -18.18 5.60 16.02
C ALA A 14 -19.12 4.40 15.80
N PRO A 15 -19.76 4.28 14.59
CA PRO A 15 -20.59 3.14 14.26
C PRO A 15 -19.80 1.83 14.33
N THR A 16 -20.42 0.78 14.88
CA THR A 16 -19.79 -0.55 15.03
C THR A 16 -20.05 -1.47 13.84
N VAL A 17 -20.81 -0.99 12.84
CA VAL A 17 -21.20 -1.79 11.67
C VAL A 17 -20.06 -1.80 10.65
N ALA A 18 -19.67 -2.96 10.18
CA ALA A 18 -18.54 -3.15 9.25
C ALA A 18 -18.64 -2.27 7.99
N ARG A 19 -19.83 -2.15 7.39
CA ARG A 19 -20.07 -1.33 6.18
C ARG A 19 -19.73 0.15 6.35
N ASP A 20 -19.73 0.65 7.58
CA ASP A 20 -19.44 2.06 7.89
C ASP A 20 -17.96 2.29 8.18
N ARG A 21 -17.14 1.23 8.21
CA ARG A 21 -15.70 1.33 8.41
C ARG A 21 -14.99 1.49 7.07
N ILE A 22 -14.21 2.55 6.97
CA ILE A 22 -13.42 2.89 5.79
C ILE A 22 -11.94 2.80 6.15
N LEU A 23 -11.16 2.11 5.31
CA LEU A 23 -9.71 2.20 5.33
C LEU A 23 -9.27 3.17 4.24
N ALA A 24 -8.50 4.17 4.60
CA ALA A 24 -7.94 5.12 3.65
C ALA A 24 -6.42 5.17 3.78
N GLY A 25 -5.71 5.28 2.67
CA GLY A 25 -4.26 5.40 2.68
C GLY A 25 -3.68 5.85 1.36
N HIS A 26 -2.46 6.39 1.44
CA HIS A 26 -1.68 6.83 0.29
C HIS A 26 -0.40 5.98 0.19
N SER A 27 0.03 5.65 -1.02
CA SER A 27 1.26 4.90 -1.29
C SER A 27 1.26 3.55 -0.56
N SER A 28 2.27 3.23 0.24
CA SER A 28 2.29 2.04 1.10
C SER A 28 1.13 1.98 2.10
N GLY A 29 0.58 3.12 2.52
CA GLY A 29 -0.67 3.16 3.30
C GLY A 29 -1.88 2.72 2.49
N GLY A 30 -1.93 3.06 1.19
CA GLY A 30 -2.95 2.56 0.25
C GLY A 30 -2.85 1.05 0.04
N PHE A 31 -1.64 0.54 -0.11
CA PHE A 31 -1.37 -0.91 -0.09
C PHE A 31 -1.90 -1.55 1.20
N GLY A 32 -1.53 -1.00 2.36
CA GLY A 32 -1.98 -1.51 3.66
C GLY A 32 -3.50 -1.55 3.78
N ALA A 33 -4.19 -0.50 3.33
CA ALA A 33 -5.65 -0.43 3.31
C ALA A 33 -6.28 -1.55 2.44
N LEU A 34 -5.75 -1.75 1.22
CA LEU A 34 -6.18 -2.83 0.32
C LEU A 34 -5.95 -4.21 0.94
N ARG A 35 -4.74 -4.47 1.45
CA ARG A 35 -4.39 -5.76 2.06
C ARG A 35 -5.23 -6.10 3.29
N LEU A 36 -5.49 -5.11 4.14
CA LEU A 36 -6.37 -5.31 5.30
C LEU A 36 -7.81 -5.61 4.88
N ALA A 37 -8.34 -4.89 3.89
CA ALA A 37 -9.69 -5.13 3.39
C ALA A 37 -9.84 -6.51 2.73
N MET A 38 -8.83 -6.98 2.00
CA MET A 38 -8.79 -8.33 1.43
C MET A 38 -8.81 -9.41 2.51
N ARG A 39 -8.06 -9.19 3.61
CA ARG A 39 -7.96 -10.17 4.70
C ARG A 39 -9.18 -10.15 5.61
N GLU A 40 -9.73 -8.98 5.84
CA GLU A 40 -10.77 -8.75 6.87
C GLU A 40 -12.14 -8.44 6.23
N LYS A 41 -12.56 -9.25 5.24
CA LYS A 41 -13.72 -9.00 4.38
C LYS A 41 -14.98 -8.60 5.13
N GLY A 42 -15.36 -9.26 6.18
CA GLY A 42 -16.58 -8.97 6.95
C GLY A 42 -16.47 -7.81 7.95
N ARG A 43 -15.32 -7.13 8.01
CA ARG A 43 -15.02 -6.11 9.05
C ARG A 43 -14.82 -4.72 8.50
N ILE A 44 -14.55 -4.59 7.20
CA ILE A 44 -14.24 -3.34 6.49
C ILE A 44 -15.22 -3.20 5.34
N GLY A 45 -15.97 -2.11 5.31
CA GLY A 45 -16.97 -1.85 4.27
C GLY A 45 -16.41 -1.15 3.04
N SER A 46 -15.36 -0.35 3.19
CA SER A 46 -14.83 0.43 2.07
C SER A 46 -13.34 0.69 2.15
N VAL A 47 -12.73 0.90 0.98
CA VAL A 47 -11.32 1.28 0.83
C VAL A 47 -11.21 2.52 -0.04
N VAL A 48 -10.35 3.46 0.37
CA VAL A 48 -9.88 4.59 -0.43
C VAL A 48 -8.36 4.48 -0.52
N ALA A 49 -7.85 4.02 -1.66
CA ALA A 49 -6.43 3.81 -1.88
C ALA A 49 -5.89 4.80 -2.91
N LEU A 50 -5.05 5.73 -2.46
CA LEU A 50 -4.46 6.79 -3.27
C LEU A 50 -3.04 6.40 -3.67
N SER A 51 -2.75 6.32 -4.97
CA SER A 51 -1.46 5.88 -5.51
C SER A 51 -0.88 4.67 -4.76
N PRO A 52 -1.65 3.57 -4.59
CA PRO A 52 -1.22 2.43 -3.78
C PRO A 52 -0.09 1.65 -4.43
N ASP A 53 0.75 1.01 -3.61
CA ASP A 53 1.73 0.04 -4.09
C ASP A 53 0.98 -1.22 -4.57
N THR A 54 0.88 -1.38 -5.87
CA THR A 54 0.21 -2.51 -6.55
C THR A 54 0.87 -2.75 -7.90
N ASP A 55 0.70 -3.94 -8.48
CA ASP A 55 1.38 -4.39 -9.70
C ASP A 55 2.91 -4.22 -9.58
N PHE A 56 3.50 -4.99 -8.68
CA PHE A 56 4.91 -4.86 -8.30
C PHE A 56 5.89 -5.07 -9.46
N GLU A 57 5.49 -5.82 -10.49
CA GLU A 57 6.30 -5.96 -11.72
C GLU A 57 6.49 -4.61 -12.42
N VAL A 58 5.50 -3.74 -12.36
CA VAL A 58 5.54 -2.41 -12.99
C VAL A 58 6.09 -1.36 -12.02
N THR A 59 5.60 -1.34 -10.78
CA THR A 59 5.88 -0.26 -9.83
C THR A 59 7.19 -0.44 -9.07
N HIS A 60 7.56 -1.67 -8.72
CA HIS A 60 8.74 -1.94 -7.88
C HIS A 60 9.93 -2.52 -8.67
N LYS A 61 9.71 -3.27 -9.74
CA LYS A 61 10.79 -3.83 -10.56
C LYS A 61 11.35 -2.84 -11.59
N GLY A 62 10.77 -1.65 -11.68
CA GLY A 62 11.21 -0.57 -12.58
C GLY A 62 12.66 -0.13 -12.31
N LEU A 63 13.36 0.30 -13.37
CA LEU A 63 14.80 0.58 -13.38
C LEU A 63 15.30 1.54 -12.27
N SER A 64 14.55 2.61 -11.97
CA SER A 64 14.97 3.59 -10.97
C SER A 64 14.90 3.05 -9.54
N MET A 65 13.89 2.23 -9.28
CA MET A 65 13.69 1.63 -7.97
C MET A 65 14.72 0.52 -7.73
N THR A 66 14.84 -0.42 -8.65
CA THR A 66 15.76 -1.56 -8.51
C THR A 66 17.23 -1.17 -8.52
N SER A 67 17.63 -0.12 -9.25
CA SER A 67 19.04 0.31 -9.28
C SER A 67 19.50 0.89 -7.94
N SER A 68 18.66 1.68 -7.26
CA SER A 68 18.99 2.22 -5.94
C SER A 68 19.06 1.10 -4.88
N MET A 69 18.15 0.14 -4.94
CA MET A 69 18.15 -1.01 -4.03
C MET A 69 19.35 -1.93 -4.26
N ARG A 70 19.74 -2.16 -5.53
CA ARG A 70 20.90 -2.97 -5.90
C ARG A 70 22.22 -2.41 -5.41
N ALA A 71 22.32 -1.09 -5.25
CA ALA A 71 23.51 -0.42 -4.73
C ALA A 71 23.75 -0.69 -3.24
N VAL A 72 22.74 -1.22 -2.52
CA VAL A 72 22.80 -1.49 -1.09
C VAL A 72 23.00 -3.00 -0.88
N ARG A 73 24.09 -3.37 -0.24
CA ARG A 73 24.38 -4.77 0.08
C ARG A 73 23.67 -5.20 1.37
N PRO A 74 23.39 -6.49 1.59
CA PRO A 74 22.85 -7.00 2.85
C PRO A 74 23.63 -6.54 4.09
N ALA A 75 24.96 -6.50 4.04
CA ALA A 75 25.79 -5.99 5.12
C ALA A 75 25.57 -4.49 5.40
N ASP A 76 25.28 -3.68 4.38
CA ASP A 76 24.96 -2.26 4.55
C ASP A 76 23.59 -2.08 5.23
N VAL A 77 22.65 -2.97 4.98
CA VAL A 77 21.33 -3.01 5.66
C VAL A 77 21.49 -3.30 7.15
N GLU A 78 22.36 -4.25 7.50
CA GLU A 78 22.67 -4.58 8.89
C GLU A 78 23.34 -3.40 9.63
N ALA A 79 24.33 -2.78 9.01
CA ALA A 79 24.99 -1.59 9.52
C ALA A 79 24.01 -0.40 9.67
N TYR A 80 23.15 -0.19 8.69
CA TYR A 80 22.12 0.86 8.75
C TYR A 80 21.12 0.61 9.90
N SER A 81 20.71 -0.63 10.11
CA SER A 81 19.80 -1.01 11.21
C SER A 81 20.40 -0.72 12.57
N ALA A 82 21.71 -0.90 12.72
CA ALA A 82 22.44 -0.65 13.97
C ALA A 82 22.57 0.84 14.32
N LEU A 83 22.45 1.76 13.36
CA LEU A 83 22.64 3.21 13.58
C LEU A 83 21.54 3.86 14.45
N GLY A 84 20.40 3.22 14.64
CA GLY A 84 19.25 3.87 15.26
C GLY A 84 18.77 5.12 14.48
N THR A 85 17.81 5.85 15.05
CA THR A 85 17.22 7.01 14.36
C THR A 85 18.15 8.23 14.32
N GLY A 86 19.01 8.39 15.30
CA GLY A 86 19.92 9.54 15.43
C GLY A 86 21.18 9.51 14.56
N GLY A 87 21.55 8.34 14.02
CA GLY A 87 22.75 8.17 13.20
C GLY A 87 22.50 8.20 11.69
N ARG A 88 21.25 8.35 11.26
CA ARG A 88 20.87 8.29 9.84
C ARG A 88 21.04 9.62 9.14
N ARG A 89 21.59 9.59 7.93
CA ARG A 89 21.73 10.76 7.06
C ARG A 89 20.50 10.91 6.16
N PRO A 90 20.17 12.12 5.68
CA PRO A 90 19.07 12.31 4.70
C PRO A 90 19.23 11.46 3.44
N SER A 91 20.47 11.22 3.00
CA SER A 91 20.80 10.33 1.87
C SER A 91 20.40 8.87 2.09
N ASP A 92 20.19 8.46 3.33
CA ASP A 92 19.88 7.08 3.70
C ASP A 92 18.35 6.79 3.64
N GLY A 93 17.54 7.81 3.31
CA GLY A 93 16.07 7.68 3.28
C GLY A 93 15.58 6.55 2.37
N MET A 94 16.20 6.38 1.19
CA MET A 94 15.86 5.30 0.27
C MET A 94 16.17 3.92 0.86
N VAL A 95 17.27 3.77 1.60
CA VAL A 95 17.59 2.51 2.29
C VAL A 95 16.48 2.15 3.29
N GLY A 96 16.00 3.12 4.07
CA GLY A 96 14.91 2.94 5.01
C GLY A 96 13.60 2.51 4.33
N ILE A 97 13.27 3.11 3.18
CA ILE A 97 12.10 2.74 2.38
C ILE A 97 12.22 1.27 1.93
N TRP A 98 13.35 0.89 1.34
CA TRP A 98 13.58 -0.49 0.87
C TRP A 98 13.55 -1.52 2.00
N MET A 99 14.08 -1.15 3.16
CA MET A 99 14.00 -2.00 4.36
C MET A 99 12.55 -2.18 4.80
N GLY A 100 11.76 -1.10 4.82
CA GLY A 100 10.33 -1.15 5.16
C GLY A 100 9.53 -2.04 4.20
N LEU A 101 9.74 -1.89 2.89
CA LEU A 101 9.10 -2.72 1.86
C LEU A 101 9.54 -4.19 1.98
N SER A 102 10.84 -4.46 2.17
CA SER A 102 11.35 -5.82 2.35
C SER A 102 10.78 -6.48 3.62
N ALA A 103 10.66 -5.73 4.71
CA ALA A 103 10.04 -6.22 5.94
C ALA A 103 8.54 -6.50 5.77
N ALA A 104 7.84 -5.71 4.96
CA ALA A 104 6.43 -5.92 4.66
C ALA A 104 6.18 -7.09 3.70
N TYR A 105 7.05 -7.27 2.69
CA TYR A 105 6.79 -8.19 1.58
C TYR A 105 7.56 -9.51 1.67
N ALA A 106 8.68 -9.55 2.37
CA ALA A 106 9.47 -10.76 2.57
C ALA A 106 10.02 -10.89 4.00
N PRO A 107 9.15 -10.89 5.03
CA PRO A 107 9.60 -11.12 6.42
C PRO A 107 10.18 -12.52 6.58
N VAL A 108 11.13 -12.70 7.48
CA VAL A 108 11.74 -14.02 7.80
C VAL A 108 10.80 -14.88 8.66
N GLY A 109 9.75 -14.31 9.21
CA GLY A 109 8.78 -14.99 10.05
C GLY A 109 8.54 -14.26 11.37
N THR A 110 7.58 -14.75 12.15
CA THR A 110 7.18 -14.14 13.42
C THR A 110 8.21 -14.32 14.52
N GLU A 111 9.07 -15.33 14.40
CA GLU A 111 10.12 -15.63 15.40
C GLU A 111 11.32 -14.68 15.36
N ALA A 112 11.41 -13.89 14.29
CA ALA A 112 12.45 -12.89 14.11
C ALA A 112 11.87 -11.55 13.70
N PRO A 113 11.12 -10.84 14.58
CA PRO A 113 10.47 -9.59 14.25
C PRO A 113 11.45 -8.56 13.69
N GLY A 114 11.08 -7.92 12.56
CA GLY A 114 11.92 -6.94 11.90
C GLY A 114 13.04 -7.52 11.02
N LYS A 115 13.24 -8.83 10.99
CA LYS A 115 14.13 -9.47 10.01
C LYS A 115 13.37 -9.73 8.71
N PHE A 116 14.07 -9.52 7.58
CA PHE A 116 13.52 -9.66 6.23
C PHE A 116 14.58 -10.15 5.25
N LEU A 117 14.13 -10.62 4.10
CA LEU A 117 14.99 -11.02 3.01
C LEU A 117 15.22 -9.84 2.07
N TRP A 118 16.47 -9.67 1.64
CA TRP A 118 16.84 -8.64 0.67
C TRP A 118 16.74 -9.17 -0.75
N LEU A 119 16.28 -8.33 -1.71
CA LEU A 119 16.07 -8.73 -3.10
C LEU A 119 17.38 -9.00 -3.88
N TYR A 120 18.50 -8.55 -3.37
CA TYR A 120 19.82 -8.77 -3.97
C TYR A 120 20.74 -9.52 -3.01
N ASP A 121 21.60 -10.38 -3.56
CA ASP A 121 22.67 -11.00 -2.80
C ASP A 121 23.87 -10.06 -2.61
N GLU A 122 24.92 -10.51 -1.91
CA GLU A 122 26.14 -9.75 -1.65
C GLU A 122 26.91 -9.36 -2.92
N ARG A 123 26.61 -10.01 -4.06
CA ARG A 123 27.20 -9.72 -5.38
C ARG A 123 26.28 -8.83 -6.24
N GLY A 124 25.18 -8.33 -5.69
CA GLY A 124 24.19 -7.54 -6.41
C GLY A 124 23.40 -8.32 -7.46
N ARG A 125 23.27 -9.65 -7.31
CA ARG A 125 22.45 -10.48 -8.17
C ARG A 125 21.02 -10.54 -7.62
N TRP A 126 20.05 -10.45 -8.52
CA TRP A 126 18.62 -10.54 -8.21
C TRP A 126 18.27 -11.91 -7.63
N ARG A 127 17.36 -11.93 -6.68
CA ARG A 127 16.87 -13.12 -6.00
C ARG A 127 15.40 -13.38 -6.33
N ASP A 128 15.17 -14.28 -7.30
CA ASP A 128 13.81 -14.65 -7.73
C ASP A 128 13.01 -15.34 -6.63
N ASP A 129 13.67 -16.04 -5.71
CA ASP A 129 13.04 -16.66 -4.54
C ASP A 129 12.44 -15.63 -3.58
N VAL A 130 13.10 -14.50 -3.42
CA VAL A 130 12.60 -13.38 -2.60
C VAL A 130 11.53 -12.59 -3.35
N TRP A 131 11.74 -12.39 -4.66
CA TRP A 131 10.75 -11.69 -5.49
C TRP A 131 9.41 -12.44 -5.53
N ALA A 132 9.42 -13.75 -5.58
CA ALA A 132 8.20 -14.55 -5.49
C ALA A 132 7.40 -14.26 -4.20
N LYS A 133 8.08 -14.04 -3.05
CA LYS A 133 7.43 -13.64 -1.80
C LYS A 133 6.80 -12.24 -1.88
N TRP A 134 7.48 -11.31 -2.55
CA TRP A 134 6.91 -9.99 -2.80
C TRP A 134 5.64 -10.10 -3.63
N LEU A 135 5.65 -10.86 -4.72
CA LEU A 135 4.49 -11.05 -5.58
C LEU A 135 3.29 -11.71 -4.87
N GLU A 136 3.53 -12.53 -3.86
CA GLU A 136 2.45 -13.07 -3.00
C GLU A 136 1.72 -11.98 -2.21
N GLN A 137 2.36 -10.83 -1.98
CA GLN A 137 1.75 -9.70 -1.29
C GLN A 137 1.07 -8.71 -2.24
N ASP A 138 1.33 -8.80 -3.55
CA ASP A 138 0.80 -7.87 -4.55
C ASP A 138 -0.72 -7.99 -4.71
N PRO A 139 -1.48 -6.91 -4.46
CA PRO A 139 -2.93 -6.91 -4.60
C PRO A 139 -3.42 -7.30 -6.00
N VAL A 140 -2.69 -6.94 -7.07
CA VAL A 140 -3.04 -7.31 -8.45
C VAL A 140 -2.86 -8.80 -8.68
N VAL A 141 -1.75 -9.36 -8.22
CA VAL A 141 -1.51 -10.82 -8.32
C VAL A 141 -2.57 -11.59 -7.54
N MET A 142 -2.93 -11.12 -6.35
CA MET A 142 -3.99 -11.75 -5.55
C MET A 142 -5.35 -11.69 -6.24
N ALA A 143 -5.74 -10.54 -6.78
CA ALA A 143 -7.01 -10.37 -7.47
C ALA A 143 -7.09 -11.19 -8.76
N ARG A 144 -5.98 -11.35 -9.48
CA ARG A 144 -5.90 -12.24 -10.66
C ARG A 144 -6.03 -13.72 -10.32
N ARG A 145 -5.52 -14.13 -9.14
CA ARG A 145 -5.65 -15.52 -8.67
C ARG A 145 -7.04 -15.83 -8.14
N ASP A 146 -7.64 -14.87 -7.45
CA ASP A 146 -8.97 -15.00 -6.84
C ASP A 146 -9.70 -13.65 -6.90
N ALA A 147 -10.64 -13.52 -7.84
CA ALA A 147 -11.44 -12.30 -7.97
C ALA A 147 -12.37 -12.05 -6.76
N SER A 148 -12.51 -13.00 -5.85
CA SER A 148 -13.27 -12.87 -4.61
C SER A 148 -12.44 -12.37 -3.43
N VAL A 149 -11.19 -11.90 -3.64
CA VAL A 149 -10.33 -11.33 -2.57
C VAL A 149 -10.98 -10.18 -1.83
N PHE A 150 -11.85 -9.42 -2.51
CA PHE A 150 -12.76 -8.48 -1.89
C PHE A 150 -14.17 -9.06 -1.82
N SER A 151 -14.89 -8.75 -0.77
CA SER A 151 -16.31 -9.08 -0.67
C SER A 151 -17.12 -8.20 -1.63
N SER A 152 -18.18 -8.75 -2.24
CA SER A 152 -19.00 -8.02 -3.22
C SER A 152 -19.75 -6.81 -2.66
N ASP A 153 -19.87 -6.69 -1.35
CA ASP A 153 -20.45 -5.55 -0.64
C ASP A 153 -19.43 -4.47 -0.25
N GLN A 154 -18.13 -4.74 -0.41
CA GLN A 154 -17.09 -3.73 -0.18
C GLN A 154 -17.06 -2.71 -1.32
N ARG A 155 -16.82 -1.45 -1.00
CA ARG A 155 -16.61 -0.38 -1.99
C ARG A 155 -15.14 -0.05 -2.08
N ILE A 156 -14.58 -0.04 -3.27
CA ILE A 156 -13.14 0.11 -3.51
C ILE A 156 -12.92 1.31 -4.42
N TYR A 157 -12.37 2.38 -3.87
CA TYR A 157 -11.92 3.53 -4.63
C TYR A 157 -10.40 3.49 -4.80
N LEU A 158 -9.97 3.51 -6.03
CA LEU A 158 -8.58 3.54 -6.44
C LEU A 158 -8.29 4.88 -7.11
N ASP A 159 -7.17 5.48 -6.78
CA ASP A 159 -6.72 6.70 -7.41
C ASP A 159 -5.23 6.58 -7.75
N GLY A 160 -4.81 7.19 -8.85
CA GLY A 160 -3.41 7.28 -9.25
C GLY A 160 -3.13 8.62 -9.92
N ALA A 161 -1.97 9.22 -9.66
CA ALA A 161 -1.62 10.49 -10.30
C ALA A 161 -1.06 10.26 -11.71
N GLU A 162 -1.48 11.06 -12.70
CA GLU A 162 -1.11 10.91 -14.13
C GLU A 162 0.42 10.94 -14.37
N ARG A 163 1.16 11.69 -13.53
CA ARG A 163 2.62 11.83 -13.58
C ARG A 163 3.31 11.25 -12.34
N ASP A 164 2.74 10.17 -11.81
CA ASP A 164 3.29 9.48 -10.64
C ASP A 164 4.69 8.93 -10.94
N GLU A 165 5.68 9.34 -10.17
CA GLU A 165 7.09 9.00 -10.33
C GLU A 165 7.35 7.49 -10.10
N PHE A 166 6.49 6.86 -9.30
CA PHE A 166 6.54 5.43 -8.99
C PHE A 166 5.63 4.58 -9.87
N LYS A 167 4.92 5.22 -10.84
CA LYS A 167 3.97 4.53 -11.73
C LYS A 167 2.78 3.89 -11.02
N ALA A 168 2.43 4.37 -9.83
CA ALA A 168 1.35 3.80 -9.03
C ALA A 168 -0.02 3.84 -9.74
N GLN A 169 -0.26 4.82 -10.65
CA GLN A 169 -1.48 4.87 -11.46
C GLN A 169 -1.64 3.64 -12.35
N LEU A 170 -0.54 3.06 -12.84
CA LEU A 170 -0.58 1.85 -13.67
C LEU A 170 -1.00 0.65 -12.83
N GLY A 171 -0.46 0.51 -11.62
CA GLY A 171 -0.82 -0.54 -10.69
C GLY A 171 -2.27 -0.43 -10.21
N ALA A 172 -2.75 0.79 -9.89
CA ALA A 172 -4.13 1.03 -9.50
C ALA A 172 -5.12 0.65 -10.63
N ARG A 173 -4.78 1.00 -11.89
CA ARG A 173 -5.56 0.61 -13.07
C ARG A 173 -5.57 -0.90 -13.26
N ALA A 174 -4.41 -1.55 -13.14
CA ALA A 174 -4.30 -2.99 -13.25
C ALA A 174 -5.12 -3.73 -12.19
N LEU A 175 -5.21 -3.19 -10.96
CA LEU A 175 -6.07 -3.76 -9.92
C LEU A 175 -7.55 -3.65 -10.28
N LYS A 176 -8.02 -2.50 -10.82
CA LYS A 176 -9.40 -2.39 -11.33
C LYS A 176 -9.68 -3.41 -12.42
N GLU A 177 -8.76 -3.57 -13.37
CA GLU A 177 -8.88 -4.54 -14.47
C GLU A 177 -8.89 -6.00 -13.97
N ALA A 178 -8.18 -6.30 -12.88
CA ALA A 178 -8.19 -7.62 -12.24
C ALA A 178 -9.50 -7.94 -11.50
N LEU A 179 -10.39 -6.95 -11.32
CA LEU A 179 -11.67 -7.07 -10.63
C LEU A 179 -12.88 -6.77 -11.55
N PRO A 180 -12.98 -7.37 -12.74
CA PRO A 180 -13.94 -6.96 -13.79
C PRO A 180 -15.41 -7.22 -13.41
N ARG A 181 -15.67 -8.10 -12.45
CA ARG A 181 -17.02 -8.46 -11.98
C ARG A 181 -17.37 -7.88 -10.61
N HIS A 182 -16.46 -7.16 -9.99
CA HIS A 182 -16.75 -6.56 -8.68
C HIS A 182 -17.68 -5.36 -8.87
N PRO A 183 -18.84 -5.30 -8.17
CA PRO A 183 -19.89 -4.32 -8.47
C PRO A 183 -19.53 -2.88 -8.10
N ALA A 184 -18.55 -2.66 -7.24
CA ALA A 184 -18.24 -1.35 -6.67
C ALA A 184 -16.72 -1.07 -6.61
N VAL A 185 -16.07 -1.06 -7.78
CA VAL A 185 -14.67 -0.61 -7.94
C VAL A 185 -14.62 0.61 -8.84
N GLU A 186 -14.06 1.70 -8.34
CA GLU A 186 -13.79 2.92 -9.11
C GLU A 186 -12.30 3.18 -9.21
N PHE A 187 -11.85 3.68 -10.35
CA PHE A 187 -10.50 4.19 -10.55
C PHE A 187 -10.57 5.58 -11.13
N TYR A 188 -9.84 6.51 -10.52
CA TYR A 188 -9.72 7.88 -10.98
C TYR A 188 -8.25 8.25 -11.19
N GLU A 189 -7.93 8.83 -12.33
CA GLU A 189 -6.60 9.36 -12.61
C GLU A 189 -6.58 10.85 -12.29
N SER A 190 -5.83 11.19 -11.24
CA SER A 190 -5.71 12.56 -10.73
C SER A 190 -4.58 13.31 -11.41
N PRO A 191 -4.66 14.65 -11.59
CA PRO A 191 -3.53 15.42 -12.08
C PRO A 191 -2.36 15.43 -11.09
N GLY A 192 -1.14 15.67 -11.61
CA GLY A 192 0.07 15.86 -10.80
C GLY A 192 0.91 14.61 -10.58
N GLY A 193 1.83 14.68 -9.63
CA GLY A 193 2.73 13.60 -9.22
C GLY A 193 2.22 12.83 -8.01
N HIS A 194 3.03 11.89 -7.51
CA HIS A 194 2.67 10.91 -6.48
C HIS A 194 1.95 11.50 -5.26
N SER A 195 2.45 12.59 -4.71
CA SER A 195 1.91 13.23 -3.50
C SER A 195 1.14 14.53 -3.77
N ALA A 196 0.83 14.84 -5.04
CA ALA A 196 0.09 16.05 -5.37
C ALA A 196 -1.39 15.94 -4.97
N TYR A 197 -1.96 17.04 -4.49
CA TYR A 197 -3.39 17.20 -4.22
C TYR A 197 -4.01 16.11 -3.33
N LEU A 198 -3.28 15.63 -2.32
CA LEU A 198 -3.72 14.50 -1.48
C LEU A 198 -5.05 14.77 -0.77
N GLU A 199 -5.28 16.00 -0.30
CA GLU A 199 -6.53 16.36 0.38
C GLU A 199 -7.74 16.27 -0.55
N GLU A 200 -7.61 16.81 -1.77
CA GLU A 200 -8.67 16.77 -2.78
C GLU A 200 -8.92 15.35 -3.28
N ARG A 201 -7.86 14.57 -3.46
CA ARG A 201 -7.94 13.17 -3.88
C ARG A 201 -8.61 12.33 -2.80
N LEU A 202 -8.24 12.51 -1.53
CA LEU A 202 -8.89 11.85 -0.40
C LEU A 202 -10.36 12.24 -0.29
N ALA A 203 -10.68 13.54 -0.38
CA ALA A 203 -12.05 14.03 -0.33
C ALA A 203 -12.91 13.37 -1.42
N ARG A 204 -12.42 13.31 -2.66
CA ARG A 204 -13.11 12.64 -3.77
C ARG A 204 -13.37 11.16 -3.48
N GLY A 205 -12.38 10.44 -2.98
CA GLY A 205 -12.54 9.03 -2.64
C GLY A 205 -13.58 8.81 -1.53
N LEU A 206 -13.56 9.65 -0.51
CA LEU A 206 -14.55 9.62 0.58
C LEU A 206 -15.95 9.99 0.07
N GLU A 207 -16.08 11.02 -0.78
CA GLU A 207 -17.36 11.38 -1.41
C GLU A 207 -17.96 10.23 -2.22
N TRP A 208 -17.12 9.54 -2.98
CA TRP A 208 -17.55 8.37 -3.74
C TRP A 208 -18.02 7.24 -2.82
N VAL A 209 -17.26 6.95 -1.74
CA VAL A 209 -17.62 5.92 -0.76
C VAL A 209 -18.92 6.26 -0.03
N PHE A 210 -19.09 7.50 0.40
CA PHE A 210 -20.29 7.94 1.13
C PHE A 210 -21.50 8.18 0.20
N GLY A 211 -21.30 8.34 -1.11
CA GLY A 211 -22.34 8.76 -2.05
C GLY A 211 -22.88 10.17 -1.80
N ARG A 212 -22.10 11.03 -1.12
CA ARG A 212 -22.45 12.41 -0.80
C ARG A 212 -21.19 13.26 -0.62
N PRO A 213 -21.28 14.60 -0.82
CA PRO A 213 -20.17 15.51 -0.57
C PRO A 213 -19.65 15.44 0.87
N VAL A 214 -18.33 15.45 1.02
CA VAL A 214 -17.65 15.58 2.30
C VAL A 214 -17.44 17.05 2.60
N ARG A 215 -17.89 17.53 3.75
CA ARG A 215 -17.65 18.92 4.15
C ARG A 215 -16.14 19.11 4.37
N LYS A 216 -15.55 20.04 3.63
CA LYS A 216 -14.19 20.51 3.94
C LYS A 216 -14.22 21.08 5.36
N ILE A 217 -13.38 20.55 6.23
CA ILE A 217 -13.12 21.21 7.51
C ILE A 217 -12.26 22.42 7.14
N SER A 218 -12.86 23.62 7.10
CA SER A 218 -12.09 24.85 6.99
C SER A 218 -11.17 24.91 8.19
N GLY A 219 -9.87 24.78 7.95
CA GLY A 219 -8.86 24.87 9.00
C GLY A 219 -8.99 26.21 9.73
N ARG A 220 -8.92 26.14 11.05
CA ARG A 220 -8.65 27.29 11.91
C ARG A 220 -7.16 27.56 11.94
#